data_c1f997334aaa9c77e298de93be2ff1ed
#
_entry.id   c1f997334aaa9c77e298de93be2ff1ed
#
_cell.length_a   1.000
_cell.length_b   1.000
_cell.length_c   1.000
_cell.angle_alpha   90.00
_cell.angle_beta   90.00
_cell.angle_gamma   90.00
#
_symmetry.space_group_name_H-M   'P 1'
#
loop_
_entity.id
_entity.type
_entity.pdbx_description
1 polymer ?
#
loop_
_entity_poly.entity_id
_entity_poly.type
_entity_poly.pdbx_seq_one_letter_code
_entity_poly.pdbx_strand_id
1 'polypeptide(L)'
;AVSKWESGQSAPDIEKIILLSEFFGVTTDFLLKGIKPVAEETKSKPDARIFALAGTAINFIGLVVAIMIWVEEQTLGSVAVGLIIMAVGCLSFGVGQYIGTNRRASSRIFGTINVWLLSPIPCVCIYLLLYRIIDRLWWSPRFSQNGSAALGIGPCLLIYVVFCVVFDVVWLKCKKR
;
A
#
# COMPACT_ATOMS: atom_id res chain seq x y z
N ALA A 1 -29.46 33.71 -44.23
CA ALA A 1 -28.81 32.38 -44.35
C ALA A 1 -29.34 31.40 -43.29
N VAL A 2 -29.40 31.79 -42.02
CA VAL A 2 -29.82 30.93 -40.90
C VAL A 2 -31.27 30.43 -41.06
N SER A 3 -32.20 31.32 -41.51
CA SER A 3 -33.60 30.96 -41.72
C SER A 3 -33.82 29.83 -42.74
N LYS A 4 -32.93 29.70 -43.73
CA LYS A 4 -32.99 28.60 -44.71
C LYS A 4 -32.49 27.29 -44.10
N TRP A 5 -31.61 27.35 -43.11
CA TRP A 5 -31.14 26.15 -42.39
C TRP A 5 -32.22 25.63 -41.44
N GLU A 6 -32.91 26.56 -40.76
CA GLU A 6 -34.03 26.21 -39.87
C GLU A 6 -35.21 25.62 -40.63
N SER A 7 -35.46 26.08 -41.86
CA SER A 7 -36.52 25.54 -42.72
C SER A 7 -36.12 24.28 -43.50
N GLY A 8 -34.88 23.79 -43.34
CA GLY A 8 -34.38 22.61 -44.05
C GLY A 8 -34.15 22.82 -45.56
N GLN A 9 -34.22 24.06 -46.05
CA GLN A 9 -34.04 24.37 -47.47
C GLN A 9 -32.59 24.35 -47.94
N SER A 10 -31.63 24.49 -47.00
CA SER A 10 -30.20 24.38 -47.29
C SER A 10 -29.44 23.94 -46.03
N ALA A 11 -28.35 23.25 -46.22
CA ALA A 11 -27.41 22.94 -45.14
C ALA A 11 -26.35 24.05 -44.99
N PRO A 12 -25.84 24.32 -43.79
CA PRO A 12 -24.71 25.21 -43.62
C PRO A 12 -23.44 24.59 -44.24
N ASP A 13 -22.59 25.47 -44.77
CA ASP A 13 -21.30 25.10 -45.32
C ASP A 13 -20.36 24.57 -44.22
N ILE A 14 -19.40 23.74 -44.60
CA ILE A 14 -18.47 23.07 -43.64
C ILE A 14 -17.75 24.09 -42.75
N GLU A 15 -17.29 25.20 -43.31
CA GLU A 15 -16.65 26.28 -42.56
C GLU A 15 -17.55 26.83 -41.45
N LYS A 16 -18.84 26.97 -41.72
CA LYS A 16 -19.83 27.46 -40.76
C LYS A 16 -20.17 26.42 -39.70
N ILE A 17 -20.12 25.11 -40.04
CA ILE A 17 -20.30 24.03 -39.09
C ILE A 17 -19.12 24.00 -38.11
N ILE A 18 -17.89 24.21 -38.57
CA ILE A 18 -16.71 24.30 -37.72
C ILE A 18 -16.83 25.49 -36.76
N LEU A 19 -17.15 26.70 -37.28
CA LEU A 19 -17.34 27.87 -36.44
C LEU A 19 -18.46 27.70 -35.40
N LEU A 20 -19.57 27.06 -35.77
CA LEU A 20 -20.66 26.76 -34.85
C LEU A 20 -20.22 25.74 -33.78
N SER A 21 -19.44 24.74 -34.15
CA SER A 21 -18.93 23.77 -33.21
C SER A 21 -18.01 24.42 -32.16
N GLU A 22 -17.13 25.30 -32.57
CA GLU A 22 -16.27 26.09 -31.69
C GLU A 22 -17.09 27.03 -30.79
N PHE A 23 -18.06 27.75 -31.37
CA PHE A 23 -18.91 28.68 -30.61
C PHE A 23 -19.71 27.98 -29.51
N PHE A 24 -20.27 26.80 -29.79
CA PHE A 24 -21.04 26.04 -28.83
C PHE A 24 -20.17 25.11 -27.96
N GLY A 25 -18.85 25.00 -28.20
CA GLY A 25 -17.95 24.13 -27.46
C GLY A 25 -18.28 22.64 -27.62
N VAL A 26 -18.82 22.25 -28.78
CA VAL A 26 -19.20 20.89 -29.11
C VAL A 26 -18.40 20.37 -30.31
N THR A 27 -18.33 19.05 -30.49
CA THR A 27 -17.68 18.48 -31.68
C THR A 27 -18.55 18.63 -32.92
N THR A 28 -17.95 18.71 -34.10
CA THR A 28 -18.66 18.73 -35.39
C THR A 28 -19.55 17.49 -35.58
N ASP A 29 -19.10 16.32 -35.08
CA ASP A 29 -19.89 15.09 -35.09
C ASP A 29 -21.15 15.15 -34.22
N PHE A 30 -21.08 15.86 -33.08
CA PHE A 30 -22.25 16.12 -32.24
C PHE A 30 -23.26 17.02 -33.00
N LEU A 31 -22.75 18.04 -33.67
CA LEU A 31 -23.58 18.98 -34.37
C LEU A 31 -24.28 18.37 -35.61
N LEU A 32 -23.58 17.45 -36.31
CA LEU A 32 -24.09 16.81 -37.53
C LEU A 32 -24.92 15.53 -37.24
N LYS A 33 -24.55 14.74 -36.27
CA LYS A 33 -25.13 13.41 -36.05
C LYS A 33 -25.88 13.31 -34.72
N GLY A 34 -25.82 14.33 -33.86
CA GLY A 34 -26.36 14.28 -32.51
C GLY A 34 -25.64 13.29 -31.58
N ILE A 35 -24.47 12.80 -32.02
CA ILE A 35 -23.65 11.86 -31.21
C ILE A 35 -22.93 12.70 -30.18
N LYS A 36 -23.35 12.56 -28.91
CA LYS A 36 -22.58 13.12 -27.79
C LYS A 36 -21.14 12.63 -27.90
N PRO A 37 -20.13 13.53 -27.78
CA PRO A 37 -18.75 13.07 -27.66
C PRO A 37 -18.76 12.02 -26.56
N VAL A 38 -18.32 10.81 -26.87
CA VAL A 38 -17.92 9.86 -25.83
C VAL A 38 -16.86 10.66 -25.08
N ALA A 39 -17.21 11.12 -23.86
CA ALA A 39 -16.24 11.75 -23.00
C ALA A 39 -15.05 10.80 -23.03
N GLU A 40 -13.91 11.24 -23.59
CA GLU A 40 -12.69 10.48 -23.48
C GLU A 40 -12.64 10.13 -22.00
N GLU A 41 -12.80 8.82 -21.68
CA GLU A 41 -12.60 8.35 -20.33
C GLU A 41 -11.18 8.80 -20.01
N THR A 42 -11.09 9.94 -19.35
CA THR A 42 -9.83 10.42 -18.80
C THR A 42 -9.43 9.27 -17.91
N LYS A 43 -8.49 8.43 -18.39
CA LYS A 43 -7.98 7.26 -17.66
C LYS A 43 -7.59 7.80 -16.30
N SER A 44 -8.52 7.70 -15.35
CA SER A 44 -8.33 8.22 -14.01
C SER A 44 -7.10 7.50 -13.45
N LYS A 45 -6.11 8.28 -13.03
CA LYS A 45 -4.89 7.69 -12.46
C LYS A 45 -5.31 6.72 -11.37
N PRO A 46 -4.76 5.51 -11.34
CA PRO A 46 -5.13 4.50 -10.35
C PRO A 46 -4.90 5.01 -8.93
N ASP A 47 -5.71 4.57 -7.99
CA ASP A 47 -5.52 4.96 -6.58
C ASP A 47 -4.30 4.19 -6.01
N ALA A 48 -3.34 4.94 -5.47
CA ALA A 48 -2.13 4.38 -4.84
C ALA A 48 -2.45 3.46 -3.64
N ARG A 49 -3.64 3.56 -3.05
CA ARG A 49 -4.06 2.69 -1.94
C ARG A 49 -4.18 1.22 -2.36
N ILE A 50 -4.60 0.96 -3.60
CA ILE A 50 -4.72 -0.40 -4.13
C ILE A 50 -3.33 -1.06 -4.16
N PHE A 51 -2.32 -0.34 -4.63
CA PHE A 51 -0.94 -0.83 -4.64
C PHE A 51 -0.36 -1.02 -3.23
N ALA A 52 -0.73 -0.17 -2.28
CA ALA A 52 -0.34 -0.35 -0.88
C ALA A 52 -0.95 -1.62 -0.29
N LEU A 53 -2.22 -1.88 -0.50
CA LEU A 53 -2.89 -3.09 -0.03
C LEU A 53 -2.31 -4.34 -0.70
N ALA A 54 -2.11 -4.31 -2.02
CA ALA A 54 -1.46 -5.42 -2.73
C ALA A 54 -0.04 -5.68 -2.21
N GLY A 55 0.76 -4.62 -2.01
CA GLY A 55 2.10 -4.74 -1.45
C GLY A 55 2.12 -5.31 -0.02
N THR A 56 1.17 -4.92 0.84
CA THR A 56 1.05 -5.50 2.19
C THR A 56 0.64 -6.97 2.15
N ALA A 57 -0.25 -7.37 1.25
CA ALA A 57 -0.65 -8.76 1.09
C ALA A 57 0.53 -9.64 0.64
N ILE A 58 1.34 -9.16 -0.31
CA ILE A 58 2.56 -9.84 -0.76
C ILE A 58 3.56 -9.96 0.39
N ASN A 59 3.77 -8.91 1.19
CA ASN A 59 4.65 -8.94 2.36
C ASN A 59 4.18 -9.98 3.39
N PHE A 60 2.87 -10.08 3.62
CA PHE A 60 2.31 -11.10 4.52
C PHE A 60 2.59 -12.51 4.00
N ILE A 61 2.37 -12.77 2.71
CA ILE A 61 2.67 -14.06 2.08
C ILE A 61 4.17 -14.36 2.23
N GLY A 62 5.05 -13.40 1.95
CA GLY A 62 6.50 -13.56 2.12
C GLY A 62 6.90 -13.94 3.54
N LEU A 63 6.28 -13.32 4.54
CA LEU A 63 6.51 -13.63 5.95
C LEU A 63 6.06 -15.05 6.30
N VAL A 64 4.86 -15.46 5.88
CA VAL A 64 4.32 -16.80 6.14
C VAL A 64 5.20 -17.87 5.50
N VAL A 65 5.59 -17.67 4.23
CA VAL A 65 6.47 -18.60 3.50
C VAL A 65 7.83 -18.71 4.20
N ALA A 66 8.43 -17.59 4.62
CA ALA A 66 9.69 -17.60 5.34
C ALA A 66 9.59 -18.42 6.64
N ILE A 67 8.52 -18.23 7.41
CA ILE A 67 8.29 -18.96 8.67
C ILE A 67 8.09 -20.44 8.40
N MET A 68 7.28 -20.81 7.42
CA MET A 68 7.01 -22.22 7.08
C MET A 68 8.28 -22.96 6.68
N ILE A 69 9.08 -22.41 5.77
CA ILE A 69 10.34 -23.03 5.36
C ILE A 69 11.35 -23.04 6.51
N TRP A 70 11.38 -21.98 7.32
CA TRP A 70 12.30 -21.93 8.47
C TRP A 70 11.98 -22.98 9.55
N VAL A 71 10.70 -23.25 9.79
CA VAL A 71 10.27 -24.31 10.74
C VAL A 71 10.70 -25.69 10.23
N GLU A 72 10.67 -25.90 8.91
CA GLU A 72 11.01 -27.19 8.30
C GLU A 72 12.53 -27.39 8.16
N GLU A 73 13.25 -26.40 7.65
CA GLU A 73 14.66 -26.56 7.27
C GLU A 73 15.64 -25.89 8.24
N GLN A 74 15.21 -24.91 9.03
CA GLN A 74 16.03 -24.10 9.96
C GLN A 74 17.30 -23.51 9.33
N THR A 75 17.23 -23.16 8.03
CA THR A 75 18.35 -22.63 7.26
C THR A 75 18.20 -21.11 7.03
N LEU A 76 19.32 -20.42 6.82
CA LEU A 76 19.31 -19.01 6.41
C LEU A 76 18.66 -18.80 5.04
N GLY A 77 18.61 -19.86 4.20
CA GLY A 77 17.97 -19.82 2.90
C GLY A 77 16.47 -19.52 2.98
N SER A 78 15.78 -20.02 4.02
CA SER A 78 14.35 -19.74 4.23
C SER A 78 14.06 -18.26 4.41
N VAL A 79 14.92 -17.55 5.13
CA VAL A 79 14.81 -16.09 5.33
C VAL A 79 15.03 -15.36 4.01
N ALA A 80 15.99 -15.81 3.20
CA ALA A 80 16.29 -15.20 1.91
C ALA A 80 15.07 -15.27 0.93
N VAL A 81 14.39 -16.42 0.86
CA VAL A 81 13.18 -16.58 0.04
C VAL A 81 12.09 -15.61 0.47
N GLY A 82 11.83 -15.51 1.78
CA GLY A 82 10.84 -14.56 2.30
C GLY A 82 11.19 -13.12 1.98
N LEU A 83 12.45 -12.71 2.12
CA LEU A 83 12.92 -11.37 1.81
C LEU A 83 12.75 -11.02 0.33
N ILE A 84 12.97 -11.96 -0.59
CA ILE A 84 12.74 -11.75 -2.02
C ILE A 84 11.26 -11.47 -2.31
N ILE A 85 10.35 -12.25 -1.72
CA ILE A 85 8.91 -12.04 -1.88
C ILE A 85 8.50 -10.68 -1.29
N MET A 86 9.02 -10.31 -0.12
CA MET A 86 8.72 -9.03 0.52
C MET A 86 9.28 -7.85 -0.29
N ALA A 87 10.42 -8.00 -0.97
CA ALA A 87 10.94 -6.98 -1.88
C ALA A 87 9.97 -6.69 -3.03
N VAL A 88 9.31 -7.72 -3.58
CA VAL A 88 8.25 -7.54 -4.60
C VAL A 88 7.07 -6.74 -4.04
N GLY A 89 6.67 -6.98 -2.79
CA GLY A 89 5.63 -6.21 -2.12
C GLY A 89 6.00 -4.72 -1.97
N CYS A 90 7.25 -4.44 -1.59
CA CYS A 90 7.77 -3.07 -1.51
C CYS A 90 7.84 -2.39 -2.88
N LEU A 91 8.21 -3.11 -3.94
CA LEU A 91 8.19 -2.60 -5.31
C LEU A 91 6.77 -2.24 -5.77
N SER A 92 5.78 -3.09 -5.49
CA SER A 92 4.37 -2.79 -5.78
C SER A 92 3.93 -1.48 -5.12
N PHE A 93 4.25 -1.27 -3.85
CA PHE A 93 4.00 0.00 -3.17
C PHE A 93 4.71 1.18 -3.84
N GLY A 94 5.99 1.02 -4.22
CA GLY A 94 6.79 2.04 -4.90
C GLY A 94 6.15 2.48 -6.24
N VAL A 95 5.71 1.52 -7.04
CA VAL A 95 4.98 1.79 -8.30
C VAL A 95 3.71 2.59 -8.03
N GLY A 96 2.93 2.21 -7.01
CA GLY A 96 1.74 2.94 -6.59
C GLY A 96 2.03 4.38 -6.16
N GLN A 97 3.16 4.63 -5.50
CA GLN A 97 3.60 5.98 -5.12
C GLN A 97 3.99 6.82 -6.35
N TYR A 98 4.51 6.19 -7.40
CA TYR A 98 4.92 6.90 -8.62
C TYR A 98 3.73 7.26 -9.52
N ILE A 99 2.84 6.31 -9.80
CA ILE A 99 1.75 6.46 -10.79
C ILE A 99 0.45 6.96 -10.16
N GLY A 100 0.19 6.58 -8.89
CA GLY A 100 -1.13 6.71 -8.25
C GLY A 100 -1.46 8.08 -7.69
N THR A 101 -2.76 8.27 -7.45
CA THR A 101 -3.32 9.36 -6.65
C THR A 101 -3.33 8.99 -5.15
N ASN A 102 -3.67 9.92 -4.26
CA ASN A 102 -3.81 9.66 -2.81
C ASN A 102 -2.55 9.09 -2.11
N ARG A 103 -1.36 9.47 -2.59
CA ARG A 103 -0.05 8.98 -2.12
C ARG A 103 0.13 9.04 -0.60
N ARG A 104 -0.35 10.12 0.07
CA ARG A 104 -0.24 10.28 1.53
C ARG A 104 -1.04 9.23 2.29
N ALA A 105 -2.25 8.93 1.83
CA ALA A 105 -3.09 7.90 2.44
C ALA A 105 -2.52 6.50 2.22
N SER A 106 -2.07 6.20 1.00
CA SER A 106 -1.37 4.97 0.62
C SER A 106 -0.15 4.70 1.53
N SER A 107 0.72 5.70 1.70
CA SER A 107 1.91 5.58 2.55
C SER A 107 1.55 5.35 4.03
N ARG A 108 0.45 5.93 4.54
CA ARG A 108 -0.02 5.66 5.91
C ARG A 108 -0.47 4.21 6.06
N ILE A 109 -1.33 3.74 5.16
CA ILE A 109 -1.85 2.37 5.18
C ILE A 109 -0.70 1.37 5.12
N PHE A 110 0.20 1.53 4.14
CA PHE A 110 1.36 0.63 3.97
C PHE A 110 2.25 0.63 5.21
N GLY A 111 2.63 1.80 5.74
CA GLY A 111 3.49 1.92 6.91
C GLY A 111 2.87 1.30 8.15
N THR A 112 1.64 1.67 8.51
CA THR A 112 0.95 1.14 9.69
C THR A 112 0.81 -0.37 9.62
N ILE A 113 0.25 -0.92 8.54
CA ILE A 113 0.02 -2.36 8.45
C ILE A 113 1.35 -3.15 8.48
N ASN A 114 2.37 -2.70 7.73
CA ASN A 114 3.65 -3.42 7.71
C ASN A 114 4.41 -3.34 9.04
N VAL A 115 4.31 -2.23 9.79
CA VAL A 115 4.89 -2.14 11.12
C VAL A 115 4.24 -3.16 12.06
N TRP A 116 2.91 -3.23 12.09
CA TRP A 116 2.21 -4.24 12.90
C TRP A 116 2.53 -5.67 12.45
N LEU A 117 2.71 -5.90 11.16
CA LEU A 117 3.00 -7.20 10.59
C LEU A 117 4.44 -7.68 10.86
N LEU A 118 5.42 -6.79 10.70
CA LEU A 118 6.84 -7.16 10.73
C LEU A 118 7.52 -6.96 12.09
N SER A 119 6.96 -6.12 12.97
CA SER A 119 7.57 -5.82 14.27
C SER A 119 7.62 -6.97 15.27
N PRO A 120 6.83 -8.07 15.17
CA PRO A 120 7.04 -9.24 16.03
C PRO A 120 8.44 -9.82 15.91
N ILE A 121 9.04 -9.82 14.70
CA ILE A 121 10.36 -10.40 14.44
C ILE A 121 11.45 -9.72 15.27
N PRO A 122 11.69 -8.38 15.16
CA PRO A 122 12.69 -7.72 15.98
C PRO A 122 12.37 -7.77 17.47
N CYS A 123 11.10 -7.76 17.87
CA CYS A 123 10.72 -7.86 19.27
C CYS A 123 11.12 -9.21 19.89
N VAL A 124 10.91 -10.31 19.15
CA VAL A 124 11.37 -11.64 19.58
C VAL A 124 12.89 -11.71 19.65
N CYS A 125 13.60 -11.16 18.64
CA CYS A 125 15.06 -11.12 18.64
C CYS A 125 15.61 -10.32 19.84
N ILE A 126 15.07 -9.15 20.13
CA ILE A 126 15.47 -8.31 21.27
C ILE A 126 15.20 -9.06 22.58
N TYR A 127 14.03 -9.67 22.69
CA TYR A 127 13.68 -10.47 23.88
C TYR A 127 14.68 -11.61 24.10
N LEU A 128 15.01 -12.38 23.06
CA LEU A 128 15.96 -13.49 23.17
C LEU A 128 17.37 -13.00 23.53
N LEU A 129 17.80 -11.85 23.00
CA LEU A 129 19.09 -11.25 23.37
C LEU A 129 19.09 -10.80 24.83
N LEU A 130 18.05 -10.10 25.29
CA LEU A 130 17.92 -9.67 26.67
C LEU A 130 17.87 -10.88 27.64
N TYR A 131 17.10 -11.90 27.27
CA TYR A 131 17.03 -13.14 28.04
C TYR A 131 18.42 -13.79 28.22
N ARG A 132 19.19 -13.92 27.14
CA ARG A 132 20.56 -14.44 27.17
C ARG A 132 21.51 -13.60 28.03
N ILE A 133 21.37 -12.26 27.99
CA ILE A 133 22.19 -11.36 28.79
C ILE A 133 21.85 -11.53 30.30
N ILE A 134 20.55 -11.54 30.59
CA ILE A 134 20.08 -11.70 31.99
C ILE A 134 20.46 -13.07 32.55
N ASP A 135 20.33 -14.13 31.77
CA ASP A 135 20.72 -15.50 32.17
C ASP A 135 22.21 -15.58 32.43
N ARG A 136 23.07 -14.89 31.68
CA ARG A 136 24.53 -14.81 31.94
C ARG A 136 24.88 -13.99 33.16
N LEU A 137 24.16 -12.89 33.45
CA LEU A 137 24.45 -12.00 34.57
C LEU A 137 23.90 -12.53 35.90
N TRP A 138 22.80 -13.27 35.84
CA TRP A 138 22.10 -13.76 37.03
C TRP A 138 22.01 -15.28 37.00
N TRP A 139 23.16 -15.94 37.14
CA TRP A 139 23.23 -17.37 37.34
C TRP A 139 22.48 -17.76 38.61
N SER A 140 21.21 -18.11 38.52
CA SER A 140 20.42 -18.72 39.58
C SER A 140 19.83 -20.05 39.09
N PRO A 141 20.25 -21.20 39.69
CA PRO A 141 19.80 -22.54 39.29
C PRO A 141 18.28 -22.77 39.44
N ARG A 142 17.59 -21.89 40.14
CA ARG A 142 16.17 -22.05 40.50
C ARG A 142 15.18 -21.60 39.38
N PHE A 143 15.62 -20.89 38.39
CA PHE A 143 14.71 -20.34 37.34
C PHE A 143 14.54 -21.26 36.13
N SER A 144 15.34 -22.36 36.07
CA SER A 144 15.51 -23.15 34.83
C SER A 144 14.40 -24.15 34.51
N GLN A 145 13.52 -24.54 35.43
CA GLN A 145 12.68 -25.72 35.14
C GLN A 145 11.18 -25.49 34.88
N ASN A 146 10.52 -24.51 35.44
CA ASN A 146 9.06 -24.41 35.29
C ASN A 146 8.47 -23.02 34.97
N GLY A 147 9.28 -22.00 34.79
CA GLY A 147 8.80 -20.62 34.61
C GLY A 147 9.06 -19.99 33.23
N SER A 148 9.81 -20.64 32.37
CA SER A 148 10.44 -19.98 31.21
C SER A 148 9.50 -19.61 30.05
N ALA A 149 8.46 -20.37 29.81
CA ALA A 149 7.60 -20.12 28.67
C ALA A 149 6.54 -19.01 28.92
N ALA A 150 5.94 -19.02 30.11
CA ALA A 150 4.89 -18.03 30.44
C ALA A 150 5.44 -16.63 30.74
N LEU A 151 6.65 -16.54 31.32
CA LEU A 151 7.33 -15.24 31.52
C LEU A 151 7.88 -14.63 30.23
N GLY A 152 8.09 -15.45 29.18
CA GLY A 152 8.68 -15.01 27.93
C GLY A 152 7.69 -14.33 26.97
N ILE A 153 6.47 -14.82 26.88
CA ILE A 153 5.49 -14.37 25.90
C ILE A 153 4.86 -13.04 26.31
N GLY A 154 4.50 -12.89 27.58
CA GLY A 154 3.85 -11.69 28.08
C GLY A 154 4.65 -10.40 27.90
N PRO A 155 5.89 -10.30 28.41
CA PRO A 155 6.74 -9.13 28.20
C PRO A 155 7.04 -8.84 26.74
N CYS A 156 7.24 -9.88 25.93
CA CYS A 156 7.48 -9.73 24.49
C CYS A 156 6.28 -9.10 23.77
N LEU A 157 5.06 -9.53 24.09
CA LEU A 157 3.82 -8.95 23.56
C LEU A 157 3.63 -7.49 24.01
N LEU A 158 3.94 -7.17 25.27
CA LEU A 158 3.86 -5.80 25.77
C LEU A 158 4.83 -4.88 25.03
N ILE A 159 6.09 -5.28 24.87
CA ILE A 159 7.10 -4.51 24.12
C ILE A 159 6.64 -4.32 22.67
N TYR A 160 6.12 -5.35 22.04
CA TYR A 160 5.59 -5.30 20.69
C TYR A 160 4.46 -4.28 20.56
N VAL A 161 3.43 -4.36 21.41
CA VAL A 161 2.28 -3.44 21.34
C VAL A 161 2.71 -2.01 21.62
N VAL A 162 3.55 -1.78 22.63
CA VAL A 162 4.08 -0.45 22.95
C VAL A 162 4.88 0.12 21.77
N PHE A 163 5.73 -0.68 21.13
CA PHE A 163 6.51 -0.27 19.97
C PHE A 163 5.60 0.13 18.81
N CYS A 164 4.59 -0.67 18.48
CA CYS A 164 3.65 -0.37 17.39
C CYS A 164 2.84 0.90 17.66
N VAL A 165 2.32 1.06 18.88
CA VAL A 165 1.54 2.25 19.26
C VAL A 165 2.41 3.51 19.24
N VAL A 166 3.63 3.46 19.77
CA VAL A 166 4.56 4.59 19.74
C VAL A 166 4.90 4.96 18.30
N PHE A 167 5.19 3.97 17.47
CA PHE A 167 5.46 4.21 16.05
C PHE A 167 4.29 4.89 15.35
N ASP A 168 3.06 4.40 15.53
CA ASP A 168 1.87 4.99 14.92
C ASP A 168 1.64 6.45 15.41
N VAL A 169 1.79 6.71 16.69
CA VAL A 169 1.65 8.05 17.25
C VAL A 169 2.70 9.01 16.69
N VAL A 170 3.96 8.58 16.64
CA VAL A 170 5.07 9.41 16.10
C VAL A 170 4.85 9.64 14.61
N TRP A 171 4.51 8.57 13.85
CA TRP A 171 4.26 8.65 12.42
C TRP A 171 3.10 9.57 12.06
N LEU A 172 2.01 9.52 12.84
CA LEU A 172 0.85 10.42 12.66
C LEU A 172 1.19 11.87 13.02
N LYS A 173 2.02 12.12 14.05
CA LYS A 173 2.46 13.47 14.44
C LYS A 173 3.43 14.08 13.44
N CYS A 174 4.43 13.33 12.97
CA CYS A 174 5.39 13.84 11.99
C CYS A 174 4.73 14.25 10.66
N LYS A 175 3.60 13.64 10.32
CA LYS A 175 2.90 13.90 9.06
C LYS A 175 1.79 14.97 9.16
N LYS A 176 1.54 15.49 10.37
CA LYS A 176 0.68 16.67 10.60
C LYS A 176 1.43 18.01 10.51
N ARG A 177 2.75 17.98 10.59
CA ARG A 177 3.64 19.11 10.27
C ARG A 177 4.00 19.09 8.78
#